data_0351d935315a39e7744a06ea8d213ffb
#
_entry.id   0351d935315a39e7744a06ea8d213ffb
#
_cell.length_a   1.000
_cell.length_b   1.000
_cell.length_c   1.000
_cell.angle_alpha   90.00
_cell.angle_beta   90.00
_cell.angle_gamma   90.00
#
_symmetry.space_group_name_H-M   'P 1'
#
loop_
_entity.id
_entity.type
_entity.pdbx_description
1 polymer ?
#
loop_
_entity_poly.entity_id
_entity_poly.type
_entity_poly.pdbx_seq_one_letter_code
_entity_poly.pdbx_strand_id
1 'polypeptide(L)'
;MADIEKVDLESENLVDDRQNKLRELMPEVFTESGIDFDKLRLELGDEVDEGQERYAFTWPGKMDAIRQSQTVSTATLRPCLEKSRGRNGEDGSFDSDNIYIEGDNLEVLKLLQRGYHGKVKMIYIDPPYNTGHDFVYKDKFGDTIKNYKEQAGLVNQSNADTSGRYHSDWCSMMYPRLKLARELLSDDGVIFISIDDNEVDNLKKIADEVFGEANFAARFMWTKTMTPPALAYKCRKTVEYVLCYERKANESKFFGAWLDNGDAPLLNTGNPVKTLEFPAGSIRFNFI
;
A
#
# COMPACT_ATOMS: atom_id res chain seq x y z
N MET A 1 -5.71 37.37 21.99
CA MET A 1 -4.69 36.35 21.70
C MET A 1 -5.47 35.11 21.34
N ALA A 2 -5.39 34.66 20.12
CA ALA A 2 -6.02 33.38 19.74
C ALA A 2 -5.28 32.29 20.49
N ASP A 3 -5.99 31.43 21.20
CA ASP A 3 -5.44 30.21 21.79
C ASP A 3 -4.84 29.39 20.66
N ILE A 4 -3.53 29.23 20.66
CA ILE A 4 -2.84 28.34 19.76
C ILE A 4 -3.12 26.94 20.32
N GLU A 5 -4.04 26.23 19.67
CA GLU A 5 -4.32 24.85 19.96
C GLU A 5 -2.99 24.07 19.84
N LYS A 6 -2.60 23.40 20.91
CA LYS A 6 -1.39 22.57 20.91
C LYS A 6 -1.59 21.47 19.91
N VAL A 7 -0.88 21.54 18.80
CA VAL A 7 -0.81 20.44 17.82
C VAL A 7 -0.02 19.31 18.46
N ASP A 8 -0.62 18.14 18.57
CA ASP A 8 0.07 16.93 18.96
C ASP A 8 1.26 16.68 18.03
N LEU A 9 2.41 16.36 18.60
CA LEU A 9 3.66 16.13 17.86
C LEU A 9 3.79 14.73 17.28
N GLU A 10 2.81 13.85 17.54
CA GLU A 10 2.79 12.46 17.06
C GLU A 10 1.75 12.28 15.96
N SER A 11 1.96 11.30 15.09
CA SER A 11 0.94 10.89 14.12
C SER A 11 -0.27 10.29 14.82
N GLU A 12 -1.40 10.22 14.13
CA GLU A 12 -2.61 9.58 14.64
C GLU A 12 -2.35 8.12 15.04
N ASN A 13 -2.81 7.73 16.24
CA ASN A 13 -2.70 6.37 16.73
C ASN A 13 -3.94 5.57 16.30
N LEU A 14 -3.80 4.83 15.20
CA LEU A 14 -4.89 4.02 14.65
C LEU A 14 -5.35 2.88 15.59
N VAL A 15 -4.53 2.49 16.55
CA VAL A 15 -4.92 1.47 17.56
C VAL A 15 -5.89 2.08 18.55
N ASP A 16 -5.56 3.26 19.06
CA ASP A 16 -6.42 3.97 20.01
C ASP A 16 -7.76 4.36 19.36
N ASP A 17 -7.72 4.81 18.10
CA ASP A 17 -8.94 5.12 17.34
C ASP A 17 -9.86 3.89 17.21
N ARG A 18 -9.29 2.74 16.88
CA ARG A 18 -10.06 1.47 16.78
C ARG A 18 -10.59 1.02 18.14
N GLN A 19 -9.80 1.15 19.20
CA GLN A 19 -10.25 0.82 20.56
C GLN A 19 -11.37 1.76 21.00
N ASN A 20 -11.29 3.06 20.70
CA ASN A 20 -12.32 4.02 21.03
C ASN A 20 -13.62 3.71 20.26
N LYS A 21 -13.55 3.43 18.97
CA LYS A 21 -14.71 2.98 18.17
C LYS A 21 -15.34 1.70 18.72
N LEU A 22 -14.52 0.73 19.12
CA LEU A 22 -15.01 -0.49 19.75
C LEU A 22 -15.66 -0.19 21.10
N ARG A 23 -15.08 0.74 21.90
CA ARG A 23 -15.64 1.14 23.19
C ARG A 23 -16.97 1.89 23.05
N GLU A 24 -17.12 2.69 22.00
CA GLU A 24 -18.40 3.35 21.70
C GLU A 24 -19.47 2.33 21.28
N LEU A 25 -19.08 1.29 20.54
CA LEU A 25 -20.00 0.27 20.03
C LEU A 25 -20.36 -0.77 21.08
N MET A 26 -19.40 -1.20 21.91
CA MET A 26 -19.53 -2.28 22.90
C MET A 26 -18.76 -1.92 24.18
N PRO A 27 -19.23 -0.94 24.97
CA PRO A 27 -18.54 -0.49 26.19
C PRO A 27 -18.41 -1.62 27.24
N GLU A 28 -19.34 -2.57 27.27
CA GLU A 28 -19.41 -3.70 28.20
C GLU A 28 -18.25 -4.67 28.07
N VAL A 29 -17.60 -4.73 26.91
CA VAL A 29 -16.43 -5.64 26.71
C VAL A 29 -15.12 -5.06 27.26
N PHE A 30 -15.16 -3.84 27.83
CA PHE A 30 -13.98 -3.22 28.41
C PHE A 30 -13.95 -3.38 29.93
N THR A 31 -12.77 -3.69 30.44
CA THR A 31 -12.45 -3.74 31.87
C THR A 31 -11.37 -2.74 32.22
N GLU A 32 -11.05 -2.57 33.49
CA GLU A 32 -9.92 -1.73 33.95
C GLU A 32 -8.56 -2.19 33.37
N SER A 33 -8.46 -3.47 33.03
CA SER A 33 -7.23 -4.08 32.50
C SER A 33 -7.18 -4.18 30.98
N GLY A 34 -8.26 -3.82 30.24
CA GLY A 34 -8.33 -3.88 28.80
C GLY A 34 -9.61 -4.54 28.25
N ILE A 35 -9.53 -5.17 27.08
CA ILE A 35 -10.66 -5.83 26.43
C ILE A 35 -10.83 -7.24 27.00
N ASP A 36 -12.04 -7.53 27.48
CA ASP A 36 -12.48 -8.87 27.88
C ASP A 36 -12.92 -9.64 26.61
N PHE A 37 -12.05 -10.50 26.11
CA PHE A 37 -12.31 -11.27 24.90
C PHE A 37 -13.42 -12.32 25.07
N ASP A 38 -13.68 -12.81 26.27
CA ASP A 38 -14.76 -13.76 26.53
C ASP A 38 -16.13 -13.05 26.45
N LYS A 39 -16.22 -11.83 26.99
CA LYS A 39 -17.42 -10.99 26.81
C LYS A 39 -17.62 -10.57 25.36
N LEU A 40 -16.54 -10.12 24.68
CA LEU A 40 -16.61 -9.78 23.27
C LEU A 40 -17.11 -10.95 22.43
N ARG A 41 -16.66 -12.16 22.74
CA ARG A 41 -17.13 -13.39 22.12
C ARG A 41 -18.63 -13.62 22.29
N LEU A 42 -19.13 -13.46 23.51
CA LEU A 42 -20.54 -13.60 23.83
C LEU A 42 -21.40 -12.57 23.09
N GLU A 43 -20.97 -11.30 23.06
CA GLU A 43 -21.68 -10.22 22.36
C GLU A 43 -21.72 -10.40 20.83
N LEU A 44 -20.71 -11.07 20.28
CA LEU A 44 -20.65 -11.44 18.85
C LEU A 44 -21.36 -12.77 18.53
N GLY A 45 -22.07 -13.37 19.48
CA GLY A 45 -22.89 -14.57 19.25
C GLY A 45 -22.07 -15.85 19.08
N ASP A 46 -20.92 -15.96 19.73
CA ASP A 46 -20.00 -17.11 19.63
C ASP A 46 -19.48 -17.40 18.19
N GLU A 47 -19.65 -16.51 17.25
CA GLU A 47 -19.03 -16.59 15.92
C GLU A 47 -17.52 -16.32 16.01
N VAL A 48 -16.81 -17.15 16.76
CA VAL A 48 -15.37 -17.06 16.95
C VAL A 48 -14.68 -18.28 16.35
N ASP A 49 -13.66 -18.03 15.58
CA ASP A 49 -12.81 -19.08 15.03
C ASP A 49 -12.02 -19.79 16.15
N GLU A 50 -12.36 -21.04 16.43
CA GLU A 50 -11.73 -21.87 17.46
C GLU A 50 -10.38 -22.48 17.04
N GLY A 51 -9.74 -21.95 15.99
CA GLY A 51 -8.41 -22.40 15.58
C GLY A 51 -8.41 -23.68 14.76
N GLN A 52 -9.52 -23.99 14.06
CA GLN A 52 -9.54 -25.07 13.06
C GLN A 52 -8.57 -24.75 11.92
N GLU A 53 -8.07 -25.79 11.27
CA GLU A 53 -7.21 -25.62 10.09
C GLU A 53 -7.92 -24.75 9.04
N ARG A 54 -7.33 -23.58 8.74
CA ARG A 54 -7.85 -22.64 7.74
C ARG A 54 -6.74 -22.15 6.84
N TYR A 55 -7.11 -21.77 5.64
CA TYR A 55 -6.19 -21.10 4.75
C TYR A 55 -5.76 -19.75 5.35
N ALA A 56 -4.47 -19.60 5.57
CA ALA A 56 -3.89 -18.35 6.03
C ALA A 56 -2.57 -18.09 5.30
N PHE A 57 -2.42 -16.88 4.75
CA PHE A 57 -1.16 -16.46 4.18
C PHE A 57 -0.24 -15.94 5.27
N THR A 58 0.92 -16.57 5.44
CA THR A 58 1.89 -16.19 6.47
C THR A 58 3.32 -16.25 5.93
N TRP A 59 4.19 -15.45 6.52
CA TRP A 59 5.63 -15.40 6.22
C TRP A 59 6.41 -14.98 7.47
N PRO A 60 7.72 -15.28 7.56
CA PRO A 60 8.60 -14.77 8.61
C PRO A 60 8.61 -13.23 8.63
N GLY A 61 8.30 -12.62 9.79
CA GLY A 61 8.24 -11.17 9.94
C GLY A 61 6.84 -10.54 9.80
N LYS A 62 5.79 -11.33 9.52
CA LYS A 62 4.42 -10.80 9.37
C LYS A 62 3.94 -10.04 10.60
N MET A 63 4.18 -10.56 11.81
CA MET A 63 3.75 -9.91 13.05
C MET A 63 4.44 -8.57 13.26
N ASP A 64 5.72 -8.46 12.88
CA ASP A 64 6.46 -7.21 12.99
C ASP A 64 5.98 -6.19 11.95
N ALA A 65 5.65 -6.63 10.73
CA ALA A 65 5.02 -5.79 9.72
C ALA A 65 3.66 -5.22 10.19
N ILE A 66 2.86 -6.04 10.89
CA ILE A 66 1.61 -5.58 11.51
C ILE A 66 1.90 -4.50 12.57
N ARG A 67 2.85 -4.72 13.47
CA ARG A 67 3.25 -3.76 14.51
C ARG A 67 3.76 -2.46 13.92
N GLN A 68 4.55 -2.50 12.85
CA GLN A 68 5.05 -1.31 12.16
C GLN A 68 3.94 -0.42 11.63
N SER A 69 2.86 -0.99 11.11
CA SER A 69 1.70 -0.21 10.67
C SER A 69 0.97 0.50 11.81
N GLN A 70 1.20 0.05 13.05
CA GLN A 70 0.55 0.55 14.27
C GLN A 70 1.42 1.54 15.04
N THR A 71 2.73 1.54 14.78
CA THR A 71 3.68 2.43 15.46
C THR A 71 3.48 3.86 14.98
N VAL A 72 3.25 4.79 15.89
CA VAL A 72 3.13 6.21 15.58
C VAL A 72 4.47 6.81 15.13
N SER A 73 4.41 7.83 14.30
CA SER A 73 5.58 8.61 13.88
C SER A 73 5.66 9.90 14.69
N THR A 74 6.87 10.22 15.15
CA THR A 74 7.20 11.51 15.77
C THR A 74 7.81 12.49 14.78
N ALA A 75 7.90 12.12 13.50
CA ALA A 75 8.39 12.98 12.44
C ALA A 75 7.39 14.11 12.12
N THR A 76 7.84 15.09 11.38
CA THR A 76 6.99 16.19 10.90
C THR A 76 7.28 16.52 9.45
N LEU A 77 6.23 16.91 8.71
CA LEU A 77 6.36 17.45 7.37
C LEU A 77 6.81 18.92 7.47
N ARG A 78 7.85 19.26 6.71
CA ARG A 78 8.37 20.64 6.65
C ARG A 78 8.22 21.17 5.22
N PRO A 79 7.65 22.37 5.06
CA PRO A 79 7.62 23.02 3.76
C PRO A 79 9.05 23.27 3.23
N CYS A 80 9.27 22.95 1.96
CA CYS A 80 10.50 23.28 1.25
C CYS A 80 10.25 24.41 0.27
N LEU A 81 10.44 25.66 0.72
CA LEU A 81 10.18 26.86 -0.07
C LEU A 81 10.99 26.89 -1.36
N GLU A 82 12.25 26.46 -1.30
CA GLU A 82 13.15 26.50 -2.45
C GLU A 82 12.71 25.60 -3.61
N LYS A 83 11.96 24.52 -3.31
CA LYS A 83 11.45 23.55 -4.29
C LYS A 83 9.97 23.74 -4.59
N SER A 84 9.30 24.67 -3.93
CA SER A 84 7.86 24.87 -4.05
C SER A 84 7.51 25.91 -5.11
N ARG A 85 6.45 25.63 -5.86
CA ARG A 85 5.88 26.53 -6.85
C ARG A 85 4.39 26.66 -6.65
N GLY A 86 3.93 27.89 -6.54
CA GLY A 86 2.53 28.21 -6.45
C GLY A 86 1.74 27.96 -7.74
N ARG A 87 0.43 28.13 -7.64
CA ARG A 87 -0.52 27.93 -8.74
C ARG A 87 -0.19 28.79 -9.96
N ASN A 88 0.30 29.99 -9.76
CA ASN A 88 0.68 30.92 -10.80
C ASN A 88 2.16 30.79 -11.23
N GLY A 89 2.88 29.78 -10.77
CA GLY A 89 4.29 29.56 -11.07
C GLY A 89 5.26 30.38 -10.21
N GLU A 90 4.79 31.00 -9.15
CA GLU A 90 5.60 31.77 -8.20
C GLU A 90 6.47 30.85 -7.35
N ASP A 91 7.78 31.10 -7.33
CA ASP A 91 8.72 30.34 -6.52
C ASP A 91 8.49 30.62 -5.02
N GLY A 92 8.54 29.57 -4.20
CA GLY A 92 8.37 29.67 -2.76
C GLY A 92 6.92 29.74 -2.27
N SER A 93 5.94 29.71 -3.15
CA SER A 93 4.51 29.71 -2.80
C SER A 93 3.98 28.30 -2.56
N PHE A 94 3.01 28.17 -1.62
CA PHE A 94 2.31 26.93 -1.26
C PHE A 94 0.83 26.92 -1.61
N ASP A 95 0.39 27.77 -2.49
CA ASP A 95 -1.01 27.87 -2.93
C ASP A 95 -1.39 26.86 -4.02
N SER A 96 -0.48 25.97 -4.41
CA SER A 96 -0.75 24.88 -5.36
C SER A 96 -1.69 23.84 -4.77
N ASP A 97 -2.57 23.27 -5.61
CA ASP A 97 -3.41 22.12 -5.26
C ASP A 97 -2.64 20.79 -5.28
N ASN A 98 -1.38 20.80 -5.74
CA ASN A 98 -0.52 19.62 -5.83
C ASN A 98 0.53 19.65 -4.74
N ILE A 99 0.73 18.50 -4.10
CA ILE A 99 1.72 18.33 -3.03
C ILE A 99 2.71 17.23 -3.46
N TYR A 100 4.00 17.53 -3.35
CA TYR A 100 5.08 16.55 -3.44
C TYR A 100 5.73 16.40 -2.07
N ILE A 101 5.81 15.17 -1.58
CA ILE A 101 6.39 14.88 -0.27
C ILE A 101 7.61 13.99 -0.48
N GLU A 102 8.78 14.43 0.01
CA GLU A 102 10.04 13.72 -0.06
C GLU A 102 10.39 13.15 1.32
N GLY A 103 10.66 11.84 1.40
CA GLY A 103 11.01 11.17 2.65
C GLY A 103 10.74 9.66 2.61
N ASP A 104 10.93 9.00 3.76
CA ASP A 104 10.51 7.61 3.91
C ASP A 104 9.00 7.49 3.77
N ASN A 105 8.56 6.69 2.81
CA ASN A 105 7.13 6.61 2.47
C ASN A 105 6.27 5.96 3.58
N LEU A 106 6.83 5.05 4.41
CA LEU A 106 6.10 4.48 5.53
C LEU A 106 5.82 5.55 6.61
N GLU A 107 6.82 6.38 6.93
CA GLU A 107 6.66 7.48 7.86
C GLU A 107 5.72 8.55 7.29
N VAL A 108 5.82 8.87 6.01
CA VAL A 108 4.90 9.81 5.35
C VAL A 108 3.46 9.31 5.40
N LEU A 109 3.21 8.02 5.13
CA LEU A 109 1.87 7.44 5.22
C LEU A 109 1.26 7.56 6.62
N LYS A 110 2.07 7.42 7.68
CA LYS A 110 1.63 7.64 9.07
C LYS A 110 1.27 9.11 9.33
N LEU A 111 2.09 10.04 8.85
CA LEU A 111 1.84 11.48 9.03
C LEU A 111 0.60 11.94 8.27
N LEU A 112 0.32 11.36 7.11
CA LEU A 112 -0.85 11.69 6.30
C LEU A 112 -2.16 11.24 6.94
N GLN A 113 -2.17 10.27 7.88
CA GLN A 113 -3.39 9.81 8.55
C GLN A 113 -4.16 10.97 9.18
N ARG A 114 -3.48 11.88 9.85
CA ARG A 114 -4.13 13.02 10.54
C ARG A 114 -4.95 13.91 9.60
N GLY A 115 -4.45 14.17 8.39
CA GLY A 115 -5.10 15.11 7.45
C GLY A 115 -5.96 14.44 6.38
N TYR A 116 -5.63 13.21 6.00
CA TYR A 116 -6.14 12.53 4.81
C TYR A 116 -6.85 11.20 5.10
N HIS A 117 -7.04 10.82 6.36
CA HIS A 117 -7.80 9.62 6.71
C HIS A 117 -9.18 9.62 6.05
N GLY A 118 -9.50 8.60 5.29
CA GLY A 118 -10.77 8.44 4.58
C GLY A 118 -11.06 9.49 3.49
N LYS A 119 -10.05 10.23 2.99
CA LYS A 119 -10.26 11.32 2.03
C LYS A 119 -9.67 11.08 0.64
N VAL A 120 -8.76 10.12 0.50
CA VAL A 120 -8.07 9.88 -0.77
C VAL A 120 -8.97 9.07 -1.70
N LYS A 121 -9.24 9.60 -2.88
CA LYS A 121 -10.12 8.97 -3.85
C LYS A 121 -9.43 7.86 -4.65
N MET A 122 -8.17 8.04 -4.99
CA MET A 122 -7.39 7.08 -5.75
C MET A 122 -5.94 7.05 -5.26
N ILE A 123 -5.41 5.86 -5.13
CA ILE A 123 -3.99 5.60 -4.89
C ILE A 123 -3.45 4.79 -6.05
N TYR A 124 -2.30 5.21 -6.60
CA TYR A 124 -1.53 4.40 -7.53
C TYR A 124 -0.14 4.19 -6.98
N ILE A 125 0.33 2.94 -6.93
CA ILE A 125 1.67 2.60 -6.50
C ILE A 125 2.36 1.67 -7.49
N ASP A 126 3.66 1.87 -7.62
CA ASP A 126 4.56 1.06 -8.43
C ASP A 126 5.71 0.58 -7.51
N PRO A 127 5.50 -0.51 -6.75
CA PRO A 127 6.48 -1.00 -5.80
C PRO A 127 7.64 -1.69 -6.50
N PRO A 128 8.78 -1.94 -5.82
CA PRO A 128 9.82 -2.80 -6.35
C PRO A 128 9.27 -4.18 -6.71
N TYR A 129 9.62 -4.69 -7.89
CA TYR A 129 9.11 -5.98 -8.40
C TYR A 129 9.87 -7.20 -7.87
N ASN A 130 10.87 -6.98 -7.04
CA ASN A 130 11.69 -8.02 -6.41
C ASN A 130 12.42 -8.92 -7.41
N THR A 131 12.95 -8.33 -8.47
CA THR A 131 13.63 -9.03 -9.58
C THR A 131 15.02 -9.54 -9.22
N GLY A 132 15.44 -9.39 -7.96
CA GLY A 132 16.75 -9.77 -7.44
C GLY A 132 17.81 -8.65 -7.54
N HIS A 133 17.52 -7.58 -8.25
CA HIS A 133 18.34 -6.37 -8.36
C HIS A 133 17.66 -5.14 -7.75
N ASP A 134 16.40 -5.25 -7.42
CA ASP A 134 15.60 -4.15 -6.88
C ASP A 134 15.92 -3.91 -5.40
N PHE A 135 15.91 -2.64 -5.02
CA PHE A 135 16.00 -2.25 -3.62
C PHE A 135 14.68 -2.56 -2.93
N VAL A 136 14.63 -3.62 -2.14
CA VAL A 136 13.64 -3.76 -1.09
C VAL A 136 14.07 -2.85 0.05
N TYR A 137 13.24 -1.86 0.40
CA TYR A 137 13.54 -0.98 1.52
C TYR A 137 13.70 -1.82 2.78
N LYS A 138 14.89 -1.74 3.38
CA LYS A 138 15.14 -2.34 4.69
C LYS A 138 14.55 -1.40 5.74
N ASP A 139 13.26 -1.48 5.91
CA ASP A 139 12.66 -0.96 7.13
C ASP A 139 13.42 -1.64 8.28
N LYS A 140 13.78 -0.89 9.30
CA LYS A 140 14.58 -1.40 10.43
C LYS A 140 13.80 -2.49 11.18
N PHE A 141 13.66 -3.65 10.55
CA PHE A 141 13.30 -4.87 11.23
C PHE A 141 14.51 -5.20 12.11
N GLY A 142 14.34 -5.12 13.41
CA GLY A 142 15.41 -5.12 14.42
C GLY A 142 16.38 -6.31 14.42
N ASP A 143 16.35 -7.15 13.39
CA ASP A 143 17.22 -8.29 13.26
C ASP A 143 18.12 -8.18 12.02
N THR A 144 19.41 -8.16 12.27
CA THR A 144 20.40 -8.31 11.22
C THR A 144 20.29 -9.69 10.57
N ILE A 145 20.69 -9.80 9.30
CA ILE A 145 20.80 -11.07 8.55
C ILE A 145 21.44 -12.20 9.38
N LYS A 146 22.30 -11.84 10.33
CA LYS A 146 23.01 -12.75 11.23
C LYS A 146 22.05 -13.38 12.23
N ASN A 147 21.17 -12.59 12.85
CA ASN A 147 20.21 -13.09 13.84
C ASN A 147 19.17 -14.00 13.22
N TYR A 148 18.70 -13.70 11.99
CA TYR A 148 17.76 -14.57 11.28
C TYR A 148 18.38 -15.94 10.97
N LYS A 149 19.66 -15.96 10.51
CA LYS A 149 20.38 -17.22 10.26
C LYS A 149 20.59 -18.03 11.56
N GLU A 150 20.85 -17.36 12.66
CA GLU A 150 21.02 -18.00 13.98
C GLU A 150 19.68 -18.57 14.51
N GLN A 151 18.58 -17.81 14.43
CA GLN A 151 17.26 -18.25 14.88
C GLN A 151 16.67 -19.37 14.01
N ALA A 152 16.92 -19.34 12.70
CA ALA A 152 16.46 -20.38 11.78
C ALA A 152 17.35 -21.64 11.76
N GLY A 153 18.43 -21.70 12.55
CA GLY A 153 19.37 -22.83 12.54
C GLY A 153 20.15 -22.99 11.22
N LEU A 154 20.21 -21.95 10.39
CA LEU A 154 20.74 -21.99 9.02
C LEU A 154 22.20 -21.57 8.91
N VAL A 155 22.92 -21.46 10.03
CA VAL A 155 24.30 -20.93 10.10
C VAL A 155 25.31 -21.75 9.27
N ASN A 156 24.96 -22.99 8.89
CA ASN A 156 25.89 -23.91 8.22
C ASN A 156 25.40 -24.45 6.87
N GLN A 157 24.35 -23.89 6.27
CA GLN A 157 23.90 -24.32 4.94
C GLN A 157 24.34 -23.31 3.87
N SER A 158 25.33 -23.67 3.09
CA SER A 158 25.91 -22.85 2.02
C SER A 158 24.99 -22.60 0.82
N ASN A 159 23.78 -23.18 0.81
CA ASN A 159 22.74 -23.02 -0.23
C ASN A 159 21.33 -23.00 0.37
N ALA A 160 21.16 -22.46 1.56
CA ALA A 160 19.82 -22.28 2.11
C ALA A 160 19.02 -21.35 1.21
N ASP A 161 17.88 -21.83 0.85
CA ASP A 161 16.87 -21.22 -0.01
C ASP A 161 16.69 -19.72 0.25
N THR A 162 17.43 -18.91 -0.50
CA THR A 162 17.37 -17.45 -0.37
C THR A 162 16.11 -16.89 -1.01
N SER A 163 15.42 -17.67 -1.86
CA SER A 163 14.23 -17.26 -2.58
C SER A 163 13.06 -16.93 -1.64
N GLY A 164 12.78 -17.80 -0.68
CA GLY A 164 11.71 -17.58 0.31
C GLY A 164 11.93 -16.35 1.18
N ARG A 165 13.17 -15.99 1.45
CA ARG A 165 13.52 -14.81 2.22
C ARG A 165 13.25 -13.52 1.46
N TYR A 166 13.61 -13.44 0.18
CA TYR A 166 13.33 -12.26 -0.63
C TYR A 166 11.84 -11.94 -0.69
N HIS A 167 11.00 -12.96 -0.82
CA HIS A 167 9.54 -12.80 -0.78
C HIS A 167 9.05 -12.35 0.61
N SER A 168 9.62 -12.88 1.69
CA SER A 168 9.25 -12.50 3.06
C SER A 168 9.62 -11.04 3.37
N ASP A 169 10.82 -10.60 2.98
CA ASP A 169 11.28 -9.22 3.14
C ASP A 169 10.37 -8.26 2.35
N TRP A 170 10.03 -8.64 1.11
CA TRP A 170 9.13 -7.86 0.27
C TRP A 170 7.71 -7.78 0.86
N CYS A 171 7.15 -8.90 1.32
CA CYS A 171 5.85 -8.94 1.98
C CYS A 171 5.83 -8.05 3.23
N SER A 172 6.90 -8.10 4.02
CA SER A 172 7.05 -7.31 5.25
C SER A 172 7.16 -5.81 4.96
N MET A 173 7.78 -5.43 3.85
CA MET A 173 7.83 -4.05 3.38
C MET A 173 6.46 -3.56 2.89
N MET A 174 5.75 -4.38 2.12
CA MET A 174 4.50 -3.98 1.48
C MET A 174 3.31 -3.92 2.45
N TYR A 175 3.21 -4.87 3.36
CA TYR A 175 2.06 -5.03 4.24
C TYR A 175 1.70 -3.74 5.03
N PRO A 176 2.64 -3.12 5.78
CA PRO A 176 2.33 -1.91 6.54
C PRO A 176 1.92 -0.73 5.65
N ARG A 177 2.52 -0.62 4.47
CA ARG A 177 2.21 0.43 3.49
C ARG A 177 0.81 0.29 2.92
N LEU A 178 0.42 -0.92 2.54
CA LEU A 178 -0.93 -1.20 2.05
C LEU A 178 -1.98 -0.98 3.13
N LYS A 179 -1.68 -1.37 4.38
CA LYS A 179 -2.58 -1.18 5.51
C LYS A 179 -2.83 0.31 5.79
N LEU A 180 -1.79 1.14 5.79
CA LEU A 180 -1.92 2.58 5.96
C LEU A 180 -2.58 3.25 4.74
N ALA A 181 -2.27 2.81 3.52
CA ALA A 181 -2.90 3.29 2.31
C ALA A 181 -4.42 3.05 2.33
N ARG A 182 -4.86 1.87 2.79
CA ARG A 182 -6.27 1.55 2.95
C ARG A 182 -6.99 2.54 3.87
N GLU A 183 -6.37 2.96 4.98
CA GLU A 183 -6.98 3.93 5.90
C GLU A 183 -7.06 5.34 5.31
N LEU A 184 -6.21 5.68 4.35
CA LEU A 184 -6.31 6.97 3.64
C LEU A 184 -7.46 7.01 2.63
N LEU A 185 -7.86 5.85 2.06
CA LEU A 185 -8.91 5.79 1.04
C LEU A 185 -10.28 6.18 1.60
N SER A 186 -11.02 6.99 0.83
CA SER A 186 -12.45 7.21 1.06
C SER A 186 -13.23 5.90 0.84
N ASP A 187 -14.45 5.82 1.35
CA ASP A 187 -15.27 4.61 1.23
C ASP A 187 -15.46 4.13 -0.21
N ASP A 188 -15.54 5.06 -1.15
CA ASP A 188 -15.62 4.83 -2.59
C ASP A 188 -14.27 4.98 -3.31
N GLY A 189 -13.18 4.94 -2.55
CA GLY A 189 -11.81 5.05 -3.04
C GLY A 189 -11.28 3.72 -3.59
N VAL A 190 -10.28 3.83 -4.48
CA VAL A 190 -9.66 2.69 -5.17
C VAL A 190 -8.14 2.75 -5.09
N ILE A 191 -7.50 1.59 -5.10
CA ILE A 191 -6.04 1.49 -5.24
C ILE A 191 -5.68 0.65 -6.45
N PHE A 192 -4.69 1.13 -7.21
CA PHE A 192 -4.05 0.41 -8.30
C PHE A 192 -2.61 0.12 -7.94
N ILE A 193 -2.15 -1.10 -8.18
CA ILE A 193 -0.82 -1.55 -7.80
C ILE A 193 -0.19 -2.28 -8.98
N SER A 194 0.87 -1.70 -9.56
CA SER A 194 1.66 -2.35 -10.62
C SER A 194 2.55 -3.44 -10.03
N ILE A 195 2.70 -4.54 -10.75
CA ILE A 195 3.56 -5.66 -10.35
C ILE A 195 3.83 -6.57 -11.53
N ASP A 196 4.89 -7.37 -11.47
CA ASP A 196 5.17 -8.42 -12.43
C ASP A 196 4.93 -9.84 -11.85
N ASP A 197 5.30 -10.86 -12.63
CA ASP A 197 5.15 -12.28 -12.26
C ASP A 197 5.89 -12.68 -10.97
N ASN A 198 6.90 -11.90 -10.53
CA ASN A 198 7.70 -12.32 -9.38
C ASN A 198 6.91 -12.25 -8.06
N GLU A 199 6.07 -11.21 -7.91
CA GLU A 199 5.36 -10.95 -6.64
C GLU A 199 3.84 -10.81 -6.79
N VAL A 200 3.26 -10.98 -7.98
CA VAL A 200 1.81 -10.80 -8.18
C VAL A 200 0.96 -11.68 -7.27
N ASP A 201 1.38 -12.91 -7.02
CA ASP A 201 0.62 -13.85 -6.20
C ASP A 201 0.73 -13.52 -4.71
N ASN A 202 1.90 -13.09 -4.25
CA ASN A 202 2.09 -12.61 -2.88
C ASN A 202 1.35 -11.29 -2.66
N LEU A 203 1.43 -10.35 -3.60
CA LEU A 203 0.68 -9.11 -3.56
C LEU A 203 -0.82 -9.35 -3.46
N LYS A 204 -1.36 -10.27 -4.28
CA LYS A 204 -2.79 -10.61 -4.26
C LYS A 204 -3.22 -11.09 -2.87
N LYS A 205 -2.45 -12.01 -2.26
CA LYS A 205 -2.75 -12.55 -0.92
C LYS A 205 -2.68 -11.49 0.18
N ILE A 206 -1.66 -10.62 0.13
CA ILE A 206 -1.55 -9.50 1.08
C ILE A 206 -2.72 -8.53 0.91
N ALA A 207 -3.04 -8.18 -0.33
CA ALA A 207 -4.11 -7.25 -0.63
C ALA A 207 -5.49 -7.80 -0.27
N ASP A 208 -5.73 -9.10 -0.47
CA ASP A 208 -6.94 -9.77 0.00
C ASP A 208 -7.10 -9.68 1.51
N GLU A 209 -6.01 -9.86 2.26
CA GLU A 209 -6.04 -9.72 3.72
C GLU A 209 -6.25 -8.27 4.17
N VAL A 210 -5.60 -7.32 3.50
CA VAL A 210 -5.65 -5.90 3.88
C VAL A 210 -6.97 -5.24 3.45
N PHE A 211 -7.38 -5.41 2.20
CA PHE A 211 -8.56 -4.75 1.64
C PHE A 211 -9.83 -5.58 1.78
N GLY A 212 -9.69 -6.91 1.89
CA GLY A 212 -10.77 -7.89 1.81
C GLY A 212 -10.91 -8.44 0.39
N GLU A 213 -11.05 -9.77 0.26
CA GLU A 213 -11.18 -10.44 -1.04
C GLU A 213 -12.40 -9.95 -1.84
N ALA A 214 -13.51 -9.66 -1.15
CA ALA A 214 -14.73 -9.14 -1.77
C ALA A 214 -14.55 -7.75 -2.41
N ASN A 215 -13.50 -7.03 -2.05
CA ASN A 215 -13.19 -5.70 -2.59
C ASN A 215 -12.19 -5.75 -3.78
N PHE A 216 -11.83 -6.94 -4.22
CA PHE A 216 -11.02 -7.10 -5.42
C PHE A 216 -11.83 -6.77 -6.66
N ALA A 217 -11.46 -5.70 -7.37
CA ALA A 217 -12.17 -5.24 -8.56
C ALA A 217 -11.66 -5.93 -9.84
N ALA A 218 -10.34 -5.91 -10.07
CA ALA A 218 -9.77 -6.45 -11.31
C ALA A 218 -8.25 -6.69 -11.22
N ARG A 219 -7.76 -7.54 -12.12
CA ARG A 219 -6.34 -7.65 -12.49
C ARG A 219 -6.22 -7.29 -13.96
N PHE A 220 -5.65 -6.14 -14.25
CA PHE A 220 -5.36 -5.73 -15.61
C PHE A 220 -4.02 -6.33 -16.06
N MET A 221 -3.93 -6.71 -17.32
CA MET A 221 -2.70 -7.14 -17.97
C MET A 221 -2.15 -6.01 -18.83
N TRP A 222 -0.94 -5.59 -18.53
CA TRP A 222 -0.23 -4.57 -19.30
C TRP A 222 0.80 -5.22 -20.21
N THR A 223 0.61 -5.11 -21.52
CA THR A 223 1.56 -5.64 -22.49
C THR A 223 2.67 -4.62 -22.75
N LYS A 224 3.90 -4.92 -22.33
CA LYS A 224 5.07 -4.02 -22.43
C LYS A 224 5.52 -3.77 -23.87
N THR A 225 5.54 -4.79 -24.70
CA THR A 225 6.03 -4.71 -26.07
C THR A 225 5.45 -5.82 -26.94
N MET A 226 5.18 -5.49 -28.18
CA MET A 226 4.80 -6.46 -29.22
C MET A 226 6.03 -7.03 -29.92
N THR A 227 7.18 -6.35 -29.85
CA THR A 227 8.43 -6.78 -30.47
C THR A 227 9.34 -7.37 -29.42
N PRO A 228 9.53 -8.65 -29.44
CA PRO A 228 10.30 -9.33 -28.43
C PRO A 228 11.82 -9.16 -28.64
N PRO A 229 12.64 -9.00 -27.59
CA PRO A 229 14.11 -9.09 -27.73
C PRO A 229 14.53 -10.48 -28.24
N ALA A 230 15.56 -10.52 -29.09
CA ALA A 230 16.00 -11.72 -29.79
C ALA A 230 16.54 -12.84 -28.89
N LEU A 231 16.85 -12.54 -27.63
CA LEU A 231 17.53 -13.41 -26.66
C LEU A 231 16.66 -13.67 -25.44
N ALA A 232 15.47 -14.25 -25.64
CA ALA A 232 14.71 -14.77 -24.52
C ALA A 232 15.08 -16.24 -24.26
N TYR A 233 15.26 -16.62 -22.99
CA TYR A 233 15.46 -18.00 -22.59
C TYR A 233 14.32 -18.91 -23.12
N LYS A 234 13.57 -19.60 -22.30
CA LYS A 234 12.50 -20.52 -22.76
C LYS A 234 11.20 -19.82 -23.14
N CYS A 235 10.85 -18.74 -22.41
CA CYS A 235 9.62 -17.97 -22.61
C CYS A 235 9.91 -16.49 -22.47
N ARG A 236 9.06 -15.68 -23.10
CA ARG A 236 9.10 -14.22 -22.97
C ARG A 236 8.10 -13.75 -21.94
N LYS A 237 8.57 -12.89 -21.06
CA LYS A 237 7.72 -12.11 -20.19
C LYS A 237 7.38 -10.80 -20.90
N THR A 238 6.21 -10.70 -21.49
CA THR A 238 5.74 -9.53 -22.21
C THR A 238 4.66 -8.76 -21.46
N VAL A 239 4.24 -9.29 -20.31
CA VAL A 239 3.10 -8.80 -19.54
C VAL A 239 3.54 -8.42 -18.15
N GLU A 240 2.98 -7.34 -17.64
CA GLU A 240 2.91 -6.95 -16.25
C GLU A 240 1.45 -6.84 -15.83
N TYR A 241 1.22 -6.67 -14.55
CA TYR A 241 -0.11 -6.64 -13.99
C TYR A 241 -0.35 -5.33 -13.24
N VAL A 242 -1.61 -4.88 -13.23
CA VAL A 242 -2.08 -3.85 -12.31
C VAL A 242 -3.26 -4.43 -11.55
N LEU A 243 -3.09 -4.62 -10.24
CA LEU A 243 -4.17 -5.06 -9.35
C LEU A 243 -4.99 -3.85 -8.92
N CYS A 244 -6.31 -4.01 -8.93
CA CYS A 244 -7.25 -2.98 -8.50
C CYS A 244 -8.10 -3.50 -7.33
N TYR A 245 -8.13 -2.74 -6.24
CA TYR A 245 -8.99 -2.98 -5.09
C TYR A 245 -9.80 -1.73 -4.77
N GLU A 246 -11.05 -1.93 -4.36
CA GLU A 246 -11.87 -0.88 -3.75
C GLU A 246 -11.66 -0.83 -2.23
N ARG A 247 -11.90 0.33 -1.63
CA ARG A 247 -11.96 0.44 -0.16
C ARG A 247 -13.15 -0.33 0.41
N LYS A 248 -14.32 -0.19 -0.24
CA LYS A 248 -15.54 -0.93 -0.02
C LYS A 248 -16.18 -1.23 -1.37
N ALA A 249 -16.44 -2.50 -1.64
CA ALA A 249 -17.16 -2.89 -2.84
C ALA A 249 -18.53 -2.19 -2.88
N ASN A 250 -18.86 -1.61 -4.02
CA ASN A 250 -20.11 -0.90 -4.22
C ASN A 250 -20.66 -1.20 -5.62
N GLU A 251 -21.91 -0.82 -5.87
CA GLU A 251 -22.58 -1.04 -7.16
C GLU A 251 -22.18 -0.03 -8.24
N SER A 252 -21.34 0.95 -7.91
CA SER A 252 -20.90 1.97 -8.87
C SER A 252 -20.04 1.33 -9.94
N LYS A 253 -20.37 1.60 -11.19
CA LYS A 253 -19.57 1.12 -12.32
C LYS A 253 -18.41 2.05 -12.59
N PHE A 254 -17.26 1.48 -12.89
CA PHE A 254 -16.17 2.24 -13.46
C PHE A 254 -16.51 2.62 -14.90
N PHE A 255 -16.48 3.91 -15.21
CA PHE A 255 -16.70 4.38 -16.57
C PHE A 255 -15.33 4.68 -17.20
N GLY A 256 -15.06 4.05 -18.35
CA GLY A 256 -13.94 4.47 -19.20
C GLY A 256 -14.22 5.82 -19.82
N ALA A 257 -13.18 6.60 -20.07
CA ALA A 257 -13.29 7.78 -20.90
C ALA A 257 -13.51 7.36 -22.36
N TRP A 258 -14.55 7.89 -23.01
CA TRP A 258 -14.70 7.76 -24.44
C TRP A 258 -13.63 8.63 -25.11
N LEU A 259 -12.80 8.02 -25.93
CA LEU A 259 -11.96 8.76 -26.85
C LEU A 259 -12.79 9.05 -28.11
N ASP A 260 -12.73 10.29 -28.64
CA ASP A 260 -13.53 10.74 -29.78
C ASP A 260 -13.41 9.89 -31.06
N ASN A 261 -12.58 8.87 -31.08
CA ASN A 261 -12.36 7.95 -32.21
C ASN A 261 -12.75 6.50 -31.91
N GLY A 262 -13.67 6.29 -30.94
CA GLY A 262 -14.18 4.95 -30.59
C GLY A 262 -13.29 4.23 -29.57
N ASP A 263 -13.81 3.11 -29.05
CA ASP A 263 -13.06 2.23 -28.17
C ASP A 263 -11.74 1.87 -28.84
N ALA A 264 -10.62 2.34 -28.26
CA ALA A 264 -9.33 1.78 -28.59
C ALA A 264 -9.18 0.50 -27.77
N PRO A 265 -9.50 -0.69 -28.31
CA PRO A 265 -9.13 -1.90 -27.62
C PRO A 265 -7.61 -1.88 -27.48
N LEU A 266 -7.13 -2.09 -26.25
CA LEU A 266 -5.70 -2.13 -25.91
C LEU A 266 -4.85 -3.06 -26.82
N LEU A 267 -5.48 -3.78 -27.72
CA LEU A 267 -4.86 -4.78 -28.61
C LEU A 267 -5.05 -4.50 -30.11
N ASN A 268 -5.59 -3.36 -30.52
CA ASN A 268 -5.80 -3.10 -31.93
C ASN A 268 -4.66 -2.28 -32.52
N THR A 269 -3.75 -2.95 -33.21
CA THR A 269 -2.56 -2.36 -33.86
C THR A 269 -2.89 -1.36 -34.98
N GLY A 270 -4.15 -1.21 -35.37
CA GLY A 270 -4.61 -0.29 -36.40
C GLY A 270 -5.15 1.05 -35.92
N ASN A 271 -5.28 1.26 -34.61
CA ASN A 271 -5.77 2.52 -34.11
C ASN A 271 -4.66 3.58 -34.08
N PRO A 272 -4.91 4.77 -34.61
CA PRO A 272 -3.94 5.85 -34.51
C PRO A 272 -3.74 6.22 -33.03
N VAL A 273 -2.49 6.18 -32.58
CA VAL A 273 -2.11 6.65 -31.24
C VAL A 273 -2.39 8.15 -31.18
N LYS A 274 -3.39 8.55 -30.40
CA LYS A 274 -3.62 9.97 -30.13
C LYS A 274 -2.68 10.38 -28.99
N THR A 275 -1.71 11.20 -29.30
CA THR A 275 -0.86 11.84 -28.29
C THR A 275 -1.71 12.88 -27.57
N LEU A 276 -1.92 12.71 -26.26
CA LEU A 276 -2.44 13.77 -25.41
C LEU A 276 -1.24 14.61 -24.97
N GLU A 277 -1.16 15.83 -25.51
CA GLU A 277 -0.19 16.80 -25.04
C GLU A 277 -0.78 17.49 -23.81
N PHE A 278 -0.15 17.26 -22.66
CA PHE A 278 -0.43 18.02 -21.45
C PHE A 278 0.44 19.29 -21.46
N PRO A 279 -0.07 20.45 -21.05
CA PRO A 279 0.74 21.65 -20.89
C PRO A 279 1.98 21.37 -20.04
N ALA A 280 3.11 21.94 -20.38
CA ALA A 280 4.35 21.76 -19.65
C ALA A 280 4.15 22.09 -18.16
N GLY A 281 4.40 21.11 -17.29
CA GLY A 281 4.24 21.25 -15.83
C GLY A 281 2.97 20.63 -15.24
N SER A 282 2.01 20.17 -16.06
CA SER A 282 0.76 19.59 -15.54
C SER A 282 0.89 18.17 -14.99
N ILE A 283 1.85 17.38 -15.45
CA ILE A 283 2.16 16.05 -14.88
C ILE A 283 3.67 15.83 -14.94
N ARG A 284 4.30 15.57 -13.81
CA ARG A 284 5.68 15.08 -13.74
C ARG A 284 5.67 13.73 -13.08
N PHE A 285 6.03 12.70 -13.83
CA PHE A 285 6.43 11.41 -13.28
C PHE A 285 7.96 11.45 -13.06
N ASN A 286 8.40 11.51 -11.84
CA ASN A 286 9.79 11.21 -11.52
C ASN A 286 9.87 9.73 -11.19
N PHE A 287 10.40 8.95 -12.13
CA PHE A 287 10.88 7.61 -11.86
C PHE A 287 12.23 7.76 -11.14
N ILE A 288 12.31 7.26 -9.92
CA ILE A 288 13.57 7.02 -9.19
C ILE A 288 13.69 5.51 -9.02
#